data_76b5ab381e0447b6f6c2e75d90d42d82
#
_entry.id   76b5ab381e0447b6f6c2e75d90d42d82
#
_cell.length_a   1.000
_cell.length_b   1.000
_cell.length_c   1.000
_cell.angle_alpha   90.00
_cell.angle_beta   90.00
_cell.angle_gamma   90.00
#
_symmetry.space_group_name_H-M   'P 1'
#
loop_
_entity.id
_entity.type
_entity.pdbx_description
1 polymer ?
#
loop_
_entity_poly.entity_id
_entity_poly.type
_entity_poly.pdbx_seq_one_letter_code
_entity_poly.pdbx_strand_id
1 'polypeptide(L)'
;MSTESKQAGGKGERSGPEAGRMQGHWLLAKLGKRILRPGGRALTAKLLEQAKPAGDDDIVELGPGVGATAEVLLRANPRSYRGVDPNPEGRDAVKNILKKHPRADYVVADARETGLEDACADLVVGEAMLTIQDDAGKNAIVAEAARLLRPGGRYAIHEMAWLPDHTDEERETARRELSRVIKVGARPLTLEGWTELLATHGLEAEWHDRAPLHLLEPRRIVSDEGLWGALRFWNNARRLPAPATGSRRCGRDSSSRGN
;
A
#
# COMPACT_ATOMS: atom_id res chain seq x y z
N MET A 1 -48.07 32.08 27.13
CA MET A 1 -46.98 31.77 28.10
C MET A 1 -45.91 30.96 27.33
N SER A 2 -44.92 31.69 26.93
CA SER A 2 -43.80 31.18 26.11
C SER A 2 -42.71 30.63 27.03
N THR A 3 -42.20 29.44 26.76
CA THR A 3 -40.96 28.94 27.37
C THR A 3 -39.97 28.64 26.29
N GLU A 4 -39.00 29.53 26.15
CA GLU A 4 -37.77 29.35 25.38
C GLU A 4 -36.89 28.31 26.06
N SER A 5 -36.46 27.28 25.31
CA SER A 5 -35.38 26.39 25.71
C SER A 5 -34.11 26.75 24.92
N LYS A 6 -33.11 27.24 25.66
CA LYS A 6 -31.75 27.52 25.22
C LYS A 6 -31.05 26.27 24.66
N GLN A 7 -30.62 26.34 23.42
CA GLN A 7 -29.62 25.43 22.87
C GLN A 7 -28.24 25.79 23.41
N ALA A 8 -27.62 24.84 24.09
CA ALA A 8 -26.19 24.91 24.47
C ALA A 8 -25.31 24.52 23.29
N GLY A 9 -24.46 25.44 22.90
CA GLY A 9 -23.43 25.20 21.85
C GLY A 9 -22.38 24.20 22.30
N GLY A 10 -22.29 23.08 21.58
CA GLY A 10 -21.21 22.12 21.70
C GLY A 10 -19.93 22.71 21.08
N LYS A 11 -18.91 22.90 21.92
CA LYS A 11 -17.56 23.29 21.53
C LYS A 11 -16.94 22.14 20.74
N GLY A 12 -16.42 22.44 19.54
CA GLY A 12 -15.68 21.52 18.69
C GLY A 12 -14.47 20.92 19.43
N GLU A 13 -14.41 19.61 19.43
CA GLU A 13 -13.22 18.85 19.79
C GLU A 13 -12.12 19.14 18.78
N ARG A 14 -11.05 19.74 19.26
CA ARG A 14 -9.81 19.87 18.53
C ARG A 14 -9.15 18.51 18.48
N SER A 15 -9.15 17.88 17.32
CA SER A 15 -8.39 16.67 17.04
C SER A 15 -6.88 16.93 17.27
N GLY A 16 -6.33 16.27 18.28
CA GLY A 16 -4.88 16.19 18.52
C GLY A 16 -4.18 15.32 17.47
N PRO A 17 -2.86 15.23 17.45
CA PRO A 17 -2.03 14.97 16.29
C PRO A 17 -2.35 13.63 15.58
N GLU A 18 -2.93 13.71 14.39
CA GLU A 18 -3.26 12.60 13.49
C GLU A 18 -2.04 11.76 13.04
N ALA A 19 -0.82 12.28 13.19
CA ALA A 19 0.41 11.62 12.73
C ALA A 19 0.71 10.28 13.43
N GLY A 20 0.16 10.05 14.62
CA GLY A 20 0.36 8.80 15.38
C GLY A 20 -0.49 7.62 14.89
N ARG A 21 -1.56 7.86 14.17
CA ARG A 21 -2.51 6.84 13.66
C ARG A 21 -2.32 6.52 12.18
N MET A 22 -1.49 7.27 11.47
CA MET A 22 -1.28 7.10 10.04
C MET A 22 -0.46 5.86 9.74
N GLN A 23 -0.91 5.04 8.79
CA GLN A 23 -0.14 3.89 8.31
C GLN A 23 1.21 4.36 7.74
N GLY A 24 2.28 3.58 7.97
CA GLY A 24 3.65 4.00 7.67
C GLY A 24 3.89 4.38 6.21
N HIS A 25 3.20 3.76 5.25
CA HIS A 25 3.31 4.10 3.83
C HIS A 25 2.77 5.51 3.53
N TRP A 26 1.67 5.96 4.16
CA TRP A 26 1.17 7.32 4.00
C TRP A 26 2.09 8.36 4.64
N LEU A 27 2.77 8.01 5.75
CA LEU A 27 3.78 8.87 6.33
C LEU A 27 4.96 9.06 5.36
N LEU A 28 5.45 7.97 4.75
CA LEU A 28 6.50 8.03 3.73
C LEU A 28 6.06 8.82 2.50
N ALA A 29 4.80 8.67 2.07
CA ALA A 29 4.23 9.48 1.00
C ALA A 29 4.20 10.98 1.33
N LYS A 30 3.80 11.36 2.54
CA LYS A 30 3.85 12.78 3.01
C LYS A 30 5.29 13.32 3.06
N LEU A 31 6.29 12.47 3.30
CA LEU A 31 7.71 12.85 3.21
C LEU A 31 8.20 13.01 1.77
N GLY A 32 7.38 12.65 0.80
CA GLY A 32 7.67 12.79 -0.62
C GLY A 32 8.22 11.52 -1.29
N LYS A 33 8.18 10.37 -0.60
CA LYS A 33 8.49 9.07 -1.21
C LYS A 33 7.26 8.58 -1.99
N ARG A 34 7.41 8.43 -3.31
CA ARG A 34 6.34 7.98 -4.21
C ARG A 34 6.35 6.47 -4.43
N ILE A 35 7.51 5.86 -4.35
CA ILE A 35 7.68 4.42 -4.53
C ILE A 35 7.73 3.76 -3.15
N LEU A 36 6.65 3.12 -2.76
CA LEU A 36 6.42 2.59 -1.40
C LEU A 36 6.47 1.06 -1.33
N ARG A 37 6.94 0.43 -2.40
CA ARG A 37 7.00 -1.03 -2.55
C ARG A 37 8.42 -1.57 -2.60
N PRO A 38 8.67 -2.79 -2.12
CA PRO A 38 9.94 -3.50 -2.27
C PRO A 38 10.32 -3.64 -3.74
N GLY A 39 11.62 -3.70 -4.06
CA GLY A 39 12.05 -3.80 -5.47
C GLY A 39 11.92 -2.51 -6.27
N GLY A 40 11.08 -1.54 -5.82
CA GLY A 40 10.92 -0.20 -6.38
C GLY A 40 10.52 -0.20 -7.85
N ARG A 41 10.88 0.87 -8.56
CA ARG A 41 10.54 1.07 -9.99
C ARG A 41 11.04 -0.03 -10.91
N ALA A 42 12.22 -0.58 -10.62
CA ALA A 42 12.85 -1.57 -11.50
C ALA A 42 12.04 -2.87 -11.55
N LEU A 43 11.56 -3.36 -10.39
CA LEU A 43 10.76 -4.57 -10.34
C LEU A 43 9.36 -4.35 -10.92
N THR A 44 8.74 -3.20 -10.64
CA THR A 44 7.48 -2.81 -11.31
C THR A 44 7.62 -2.75 -12.83
N ALA A 45 8.73 -2.19 -13.34
CA ALA A 45 8.94 -2.14 -14.80
C ALA A 45 8.98 -3.53 -15.41
N LYS A 46 9.69 -4.48 -14.79
CA LYS A 46 9.73 -5.88 -15.21
C LYS A 46 8.34 -6.54 -15.13
N LEU A 47 7.60 -6.31 -14.04
CA LEU A 47 6.25 -6.82 -13.89
C LEU A 47 5.34 -6.33 -15.04
N LEU A 48 5.36 -5.04 -15.33
CA LEU A 48 4.54 -4.45 -16.39
C LEU A 48 5.02 -4.83 -17.80
N GLU A 49 6.32 -5.09 -18.00
CA GLU A 49 6.84 -5.66 -19.23
C GLU A 49 6.25 -7.05 -19.51
N GLN A 50 6.05 -7.86 -18.48
CA GLN A 50 5.42 -9.18 -18.60
C GLN A 50 3.89 -9.07 -18.70
N ALA A 51 3.28 -8.20 -17.90
CA ALA A 51 1.84 -7.96 -17.96
C ALA A 51 1.37 -7.31 -19.28
N LYS A 52 2.25 -6.64 -20.01
CA LYS A 52 2.04 -6.05 -21.34
C LYS A 52 0.76 -5.22 -21.42
N PRO A 53 0.60 -4.16 -20.61
CA PRO A 53 -0.58 -3.31 -20.70
C PRO A 53 -0.69 -2.71 -22.12
N ALA A 54 -1.89 -2.79 -22.71
CA ALA A 54 -2.13 -2.43 -24.11
C ALA A 54 -3.23 -1.37 -24.25
N GLY A 55 -3.33 -0.76 -25.45
CA GLY A 55 -4.30 0.29 -25.73
C GLY A 55 -5.76 -0.19 -25.78
N ASP A 56 -5.99 -1.48 -25.93
CA ASP A 56 -7.29 -2.14 -25.93
C ASP A 56 -7.62 -2.85 -24.60
N ASP A 57 -6.77 -2.74 -23.59
CA ASP A 57 -7.05 -3.25 -22.26
C ASP A 57 -8.02 -2.33 -21.49
N ASP A 58 -8.95 -2.94 -20.75
CA ASP A 58 -9.59 -2.35 -19.59
C ASP A 58 -8.76 -2.73 -18.36
N ILE A 59 -8.17 -1.74 -17.68
CA ILE A 59 -7.24 -1.95 -16.57
C ILE A 59 -7.90 -1.57 -15.24
N VAL A 60 -7.77 -2.45 -14.24
CA VAL A 60 -8.09 -2.17 -12.83
C VAL A 60 -6.80 -2.22 -12.01
N GLU A 61 -6.49 -1.15 -11.29
CA GLU A 61 -5.40 -1.11 -10.32
C GLU A 61 -5.96 -1.10 -8.90
N LEU A 62 -5.64 -2.12 -8.11
CA LEU A 62 -6.01 -2.24 -6.72
C LEU A 62 -4.95 -1.57 -5.85
N GLY A 63 -5.34 -0.56 -5.07
CA GLY A 63 -4.44 0.19 -4.21
C GLY A 63 -3.47 1.11 -4.95
N PRO A 64 -3.89 2.01 -5.87
CA PRO A 64 -3.00 2.88 -6.63
C PRO A 64 -2.16 3.84 -5.76
N GLY A 65 -2.55 4.05 -4.51
CA GLY A 65 -1.85 4.91 -3.57
C GLY A 65 -1.60 6.32 -4.13
N VAL A 66 -0.32 6.69 -4.33
CA VAL A 66 0.05 8.00 -4.90
C VAL A 66 0.16 8.01 -6.44
N GLY A 67 -0.25 6.93 -7.11
CA GLY A 67 -0.38 6.83 -8.56
C GLY A 67 0.93 6.61 -9.32
N ALA A 68 1.96 6.08 -8.67
CA ALA A 68 3.24 5.84 -9.34
C ALA A 68 3.13 4.76 -10.44
N THR A 69 2.31 3.73 -10.23
CA THR A 69 2.05 2.66 -11.20
C THR A 69 0.97 3.11 -12.19
N ALA A 70 -0.08 3.80 -11.73
CA ALA A 70 -1.08 4.43 -12.58
C ALA A 70 -0.46 5.26 -13.71
N GLU A 71 0.56 6.08 -13.38
CA GLU A 71 1.27 6.89 -14.38
C GLU A 71 1.93 6.03 -15.48
N VAL A 72 2.42 4.85 -15.15
CA VAL A 72 3.04 3.93 -16.12
C VAL A 72 1.97 3.20 -16.94
N LEU A 73 0.93 2.67 -16.29
CA LEU A 73 -0.18 1.97 -16.97
C LEU A 73 -0.89 2.88 -17.99
N LEU A 74 -1.14 4.13 -17.62
CA LEU A 74 -1.80 5.10 -18.47
C LEU A 74 -0.98 5.53 -19.71
N ARG A 75 0.35 5.30 -19.73
CA ARG A 75 1.17 5.50 -20.94
C ARG A 75 0.85 4.53 -22.05
N ALA A 76 0.32 3.35 -21.73
CA ALA A 76 -0.19 2.42 -22.72
C ALA A 76 -1.48 2.91 -23.43
N ASN A 77 -2.07 4.02 -22.94
CA ASN A 77 -3.33 4.59 -23.42
C ASN A 77 -4.46 3.55 -23.46
N PRO A 78 -4.73 2.85 -22.33
CA PRO A 78 -5.70 1.75 -22.29
C PRO A 78 -7.11 2.21 -22.66
N ARG A 79 -7.97 1.24 -23.01
CA ARG A 79 -9.39 1.50 -23.28
C ARG A 79 -10.07 2.14 -22.09
N SER A 80 -9.81 1.64 -20.90
CA SER A 80 -10.19 2.30 -19.65
C SER A 80 -9.19 1.98 -18.53
N TYR A 81 -9.18 2.83 -17.50
CA TYR A 81 -8.43 2.59 -16.26
C TYR A 81 -9.32 2.91 -15.06
N ARG A 82 -9.33 2.03 -14.08
CA ARG A 82 -10.01 2.25 -12.79
C ARG A 82 -9.04 1.95 -11.65
N GLY A 83 -8.67 2.98 -10.90
CA GLY A 83 -7.94 2.82 -9.64
C GLY A 83 -8.93 2.59 -8.50
N VAL A 84 -8.79 1.52 -7.74
CA VAL A 84 -9.66 1.18 -6.59
C VAL A 84 -8.86 1.27 -5.30
N ASP A 85 -9.27 2.11 -4.36
CA ASP A 85 -8.59 2.28 -3.06
C ASP A 85 -9.62 2.76 -2.02
N PRO A 86 -9.67 2.20 -0.82
CA PRO A 86 -10.60 2.64 0.23
C PRO A 86 -10.31 4.04 0.76
N ASN A 87 -9.11 4.60 0.50
CA ASN A 87 -8.74 5.92 0.97
C ASN A 87 -9.16 7.02 -0.03
N PRO A 88 -10.12 7.89 0.32
CA PRO A 88 -10.53 8.99 -0.55
C PRO A 88 -9.43 10.02 -0.81
N GLU A 89 -8.43 10.17 0.09
CA GLU A 89 -7.27 11.04 -0.12
C GLU A 89 -6.39 10.59 -1.30
N GLY A 90 -6.40 9.29 -1.63
CA GLY A 90 -5.73 8.74 -2.80
C GLY A 90 -6.23 9.35 -4.11
N ARG A 91 -7.55 9.67 -4.19
CA ARG A 91 -8.15 10.34 -5.34
C ARG A 91 -7.45 11.68 -5.66
N ASP A 92 -7.19 12.49 -4.62
CA ASP A 92 -6.51 13.78 -4.81
C ASP A 92 -5.05 13.60 -5.21
N ALA A 93 -4.38 12.57 -4.70
CA ALA A 93 -3.01 12.25 -5.08
C ALA A 93 -2.88 11.89 -6.56
N VAL A 94 -3.83 11.13 -7.13
CA VAL A 94 -3.82 10.70 -8.54
C VAL A 94 -4.55 11.65 -9.48
N LYS A 95 -5.32 12.61 -8.99
CA LYS A 95 -6.19 13.51 -9.77
C LYS A 95 -5.51 14.14 -10.98
N ASN A 96 -4.28 14.63 -10.82
CA ASN A 96 -3.55 15.29 -11.91
C ASN A 96 -3.05 14.30 -12.98
N ILE A 97 -2.90 13.03 -12.61
CA ILE A 97 -2.56 11.94 -13.53
C ILE A 97 -3.81 11.60 -14.33
N LEU A 98 -4.94 11.31 -13.65
CA LEU A 98 -6.19 10.88 -14.28
C LEU A 98 -6.81 11.94 -15.19
N LYS A 99 -6.73 13.23 -14.83
CA LYS A 99 -7.25 14.34 -15.66
C LYS A 99 -6.72 14.37 -17.10
N LYS A 100 -5.55 13.79 -17.34
CA LYS A 100 -4.95 13.71 -18.68
C LYS A 100 -5.51 12.54 -19.53
N HIS A 101 -6.30 11.67 -18.89
CA HIS A 101 -6.84 10.44 -19.48
C HIS A 101 -8.35 10.39 -19.27
N PRO A 102 -9.16 10.80 -20.28
CA PRO A 102 -10.63 10.95 -20.12
C PRO A 102 -11.37 9.65 -19.76
N ARG A 103 -10.73 8.50 -19.99
CA ARG A 103 -11.27 7.17 -19.69
C ARG A 103 -10.65 6.56 -18.42
N ALA A 104 -10.04 7.39 -17.58
CA ALA A 104 -9.47 6.98 -16.32
C ALA A 104 -10.29 7.53 -15.15
N ASP A 105 -10.60 6.67 -14.17
CA ASP A 105 -11.38 7.02 -12.99
C ASP A 105 -10.77 6.42 -11.72
N TYR A 106 -11.26 6.89 -10.57
CA TYR A 106 -10.88 6.43 -9.25
C TYR A 106 -12.14 6.10 -8.44
N VAL A 107 -12.24 4.83 -8.04
CA VAL A 107 -13.33 4.29 -7.25
C VAL A 107 -12.89 4.21 -5.79
N VAL A 108 -13.66 4.82 -4.88
CA VAL A 108 -13.45 4.68 -3.43
C VAL A 108 -14.17 3.42 -2.98
N ALA A 109 -13.45 2.30 -2.90
CA ALA A 109 -13.97 1.01 -2.49
C ALA A 109 -12.87 0.14 -1.89
N ASP A 110 -13.26 -0.90 -1.17
CA ASP A 110 -12.36 -1.93 -0.68
C ASP A 110 -11.99 -2.89 -1.82
N ALA A 111 -10.72 -3.29 -1.89
CA ALA A 111 -10.25 -4.24 -2.91
C ALA A 111 -10.84 -5.65 -2.75
N ARG A 112 -11.47 -5.95 -1.60
CA ARG A 112 -12.20 -7.20 -1.36
C ARG A 112 -13.61 -7.21 -1.98
N GLU A 113 -14.14 -6.02 -2.26
CA GLU A 113 -15.46 -5.79 -2.84
C GLU A 113 -15.45 -4.44 -3.56
N THR A 114 -15.01 -4.43 -4.80
CA THR A 114 -14.78 -3.20 -5.57
C THR A 114 -16.07 -2.54 -6.05
N GLY A 115 -17.16 -3.29 -6.12
CA GLY A 115 -18.43 -2.85 -6.71
C GLY A 115 -18.39 -2.72 -8.25
N LEU A 116 -17.31 -3.18 -8.90
CA LEU A 116 -17.21 -3.24 -10.35
C LEU A 116 -17.90 -4.49 -10.89
N GLU A 117 -18.28 -4.47 -12.17
CA GLU A 117 -18.93 -5.59 -12.85
C GLU A 117 -17.98 -6.80 -13.01
N ASP A 118 -18.55 -8.00 -13.10
CA ASP A 118 -17.82 -9.22 -13.45
C ASP A 118 -17.19 -9.10 -14.83
N ALA A 119 -16.04 -9.73 -15.04
CA ALA A 119 -15.34 -9.80 -16.32
C ALA A 119 -15.23 -8.42 -17.03
N CYS A 120 -14.93 -7.37 -16.26
CA CYS A 120 -14.82 -6.00 -16.76
C CYS A 120 -13.36 -5.56 -17.04
N ALA A 121 -12.36 -6.42 -16.75
CA ALA A 121 -10.95 -6.08 -16.89
C ALA A 121 -10.19 -7.12 -17.73
N ASP A 122 -9.25 -6.64 -18.54
CA ASP A 122 -8.26 -7.47 -19.25
C ASP A 122 -6.97 -7.58 -18.45
N LEU A 123 -6.69 -6.59 -17.58
CA LEU A 123 -5.55 -6.57 -16.68
C LEU A 123 -5.95 -6.01 -15.31
N VAL A 124 -5.67 -6.79 -14.25
CA VAL A 124 -5.72 -6.32 -12.87
C VAL A 124 -4.28 -6.19 -12.35
N VAL A 125 -3.98 -5.12 -11.62
CA VAL A 125 -2.65 -4.87 -11.02
C VAL A 125 -2.80 -4.59 -9.55
N GLY A 126 -1.94 -5.19 -8.70
CA GLY A 126 -1.87 -4.91 -7.27
C GLY A 126 -0.42 -4.94 -6.76
N GLU A 127 0.03 -3.89 -6.10
CA GLU A 127 1.41 -3.81 -5.61
C GLU A 127 1.47 -3.46 -4.12
N ALA A 128 2.16 -4.30 -3.34
CA ALA A 128 2.45 -4.13 -1.91
C ALA A 128 1.18 -3.95 -1.05
N MET A 129 0.10 -4.63 -1.40
CA MET A 129 -1.19 -4.52 -0.73
C MET A 129 -1.67 -5.82 -0.09
N LEU A 130 -1.34 -6.97 -0.67
CA LEU A 130 -1.73 -8.28 -0.14
C LEU A 130 -0.91 -8.67 1.09
N THR A 131 0.37 -8.36 1.12
CA THR A 131 1.27 -8.67 2.25
C THR A 131 0.79 -8.11 3.59
N ILE A 132 0.06 -7.00 3.59
CA ILE A 132 -0.46 -6.36 4.81
C ILE A 132 -1.84 -6.88 5.23
N GLN A 133 -2.43 -7.78 4.47
CA GLN A 133 -3.72 -8.42 4.78
C GLN A 133 -3.51 -9.69 5.61
N ASP A 134 -4.54 -10.08 6.35
CA ASP A 134 -4.64 -11.44 6.88
C ASP A 134 -5.02 -12.43 5.76
N ASP A 135 -5.07 -13.72 6.07
CA ASP A 135 -5.28 -14.75 5.06
C ASP A 135 -6.69 -14.66 4.46
N ALA A 136 -7.71 -14.31 5.25
CA ALA A 136 -9.05 -14.07 4.75
C ALA A 136 -9.09 -12.87 3.79
N GLY A 137 -8.40 -11.78 4.13
CA GLY A 137 -8.30 -10.59 3.29
C GLY A 137 -7.55 -10.86 1.98
N LYS A 138 -6.43 -11.61 2.03
CA LYS A 138 -5.72 -12.04 0.81
C LYS A 138 -6.63 -12.85 -0.11
N ASN A 139 -7.31 -13.87 0.44
CA ASN A 139 -8.25 -14.69 -0.31
C ASN A 139 -9.38 -13.86 -0.94
N ALA A 140 -9.99 -12.95 -0.19
CA ALA A 140 -11.07 -12.12 -0.70
C ALA A 140 -10.60 -11.18 -1.84
N ILE A 141 -9.42 -10.58 -1.72
CA ILE A 141 -8.88 -9.69 -2.77
C ILE A 141 -8.51 -10.48 -4.02
N VAL A 142 -7.91 -11.66 -3.90
CA VAL A 142 -7.56 -12.49 -5.06
C VAL A 142 -8.82 -13.03 -5.73
N ALA A 143 -9.85 -13.42 -4.96
CA ALA A 143 -11.15 -13.81 -5.49
C ALA A 143 -11.79 -12.66 -6.28
N GLU A 144 -11.76 -11.45 -5.73
CA GLU A 144 -12.28 -10.26 -6.39
C GLU A 144 -11.50 -9.94 -7.68
N ALA A 145 -10.17 -10.00 -7.66
CA ALA A 145 -9.34 -9.82 -8.85
C ALA A 145 -9.70 -10.85 -9.95
N ALA A 146 -9.87 -12.12 -9.57
CA ALA A 146 -10.29 -13.17 -10.49
C ALA A 146 -11.70 -12.93 -11.07
N ARG A 147 -12.66 -12.46 -10.25
CA ARG A 147 -14.01 -12.09 -10.69
C ARG A 147 -14.01 -10.96 -11.71
N LEU A 148 -13.13 -9.96 -11.51
CA LEU A 148 -13.01 -8.80 -12.41
C LEU A 148 -12.41 -9.17 -13.76
N LEU A 149 -11.57 -10.21 -13.82
CA LEU A 149 -10.88 -10.59 -15.05
C LEU A 149 -11.81 -11.28 -16.05
N ARG A 150 -11.66 -10.90 -17.31
CA ARG A 150 -12.20 -11.68 -18.44
C ARG A 150 -11.44 -12.99 -18.60
N PRO A 151 -12.03 -14.00 -19.25
CA PRO A 151 -11.28 -15.19 -19.66
C PRO A 151 -10.02 -14.80 -20.47
N GLY A 152 -8.85 -15.31 -20.06
CA GLY A 152 -7.56 -14.94 -20.63
C GLY A 152 -6.99 -13.60 -20.13
N GLY A 153 -7.66 -12.94 -19.20
CA GLY A 153 -7.15 -11.76 -18.52
C GLY A 153 -5.96 -12.05 -17.61
N ARG A 154 -5.23 -11.02 -17.21
CA ARG A 154 -3.95 -11.12 -16.49
C ARG A 154 -4.04 -10.45 -15.13
N TYR A 155 -3.56 -11.12 -14.07
CA TYR A 155 -3.37 -10.51 -12.75
C TYR A 155 -1.87 -10.33 -12.48
N ALA A 156 -1.42 -9.09 -12.37
CA ALA A 156 -0.03 -8.74 -12.07
C ALA A 156 0.10 -8.30 -10.62
N ILE A 157 0.83 -9.07 -9.80
CA ILE A 157 1.07 -8.74 -8.39
C ILE A 157 2.55 -8.51 -8.10
N HIS A 158 2.81 -7.61 -7.17
CA HIS A 158 4.15 -7.32 -6.66
C HIS A 158 4.10 -7.31 -5.13
N GLU A 159 4.52 -8.40 -4.51
CA GLU A 159 4.38 -8.63 -3.07
C GLU A 159 5.69 -9.05 -2.41
N MET A 160 5.77 -8.96 -1.10
CA MET A 160 6.89 -9.53 -0.35
C MET A 160 6.76 -11.04 -0.27
N ALA A 161 7.89 -11.75 -0.40
CA ALA A 161 7.94 -13.19 -0.26
C ALA A 161 9.08 -13.62 0.67
N TRP A 162 8.83 -14.69 1.44
CA TRP A 162 9.89 -15.38 2.17
C TRP A 162 10.73 -16.21 1.21
N LEU A 163 12.04 -16.24 1.44
CA LEU A 163 12.88 -17.21 0.78
C LEU A 163 12.66 -18.62 1.41
N PRO A 164 12.77 -19.69 0.62
CA PRO A 164 12.47 -21.04 1.09
C PRO A 164 13.39 -21.52 2.21
N ASP A 165 14.62 -21.04 2.25
CA ASP A 165 15.68 -21.39 3.20
C ASP A 165 15.58 -20.63 4.55
N HIS A 166 14.68 -19.66 4.69
CA HIS A 166 14.45 -18.98 5.97
C HIS A 166 13.73 -19.90 6.96
N THR A 167 14.28 -20.00 8.16
CA THR A 167 13.63 -20.69 9.28
C THR A 167 12.41 -19.91 9.80
N ASP A 168 11.53 -20.57 10.54
CA ASP A 168 10.36 -19.90 11.13
C ASP A 168 10.76 -18.81 12.13
N GLU A 169 11.88 -18.98 12.85
CA GLU A 169 12.40 -17.96 13.78
C GLU A 169 12.90 -16.71 13.03
N GLU A 170 13.62 -16.91 11.94
CA GLU A 170 14.06 -15.80 11.06
C GLU A 170 12.89 -15.06 10.44
N ARG A 171 11.88 -15.79 9.96
CA ARG A 171 10.64 -15.22 9.40
C ARG A 171 9.91 -14.40 10.47
N GLU A 172 9.75 -14.92 11.68
CA GLU A 172 9.07 -14.21 12.76
C GLU A 172 9.85 -12.95 13.21
N THR A 173 11.18 -13.03 13.26
CA THR A 173 12.02 -11.87 13.58
C THR A 173 11.92 -10.80 12.52
N ALA A 174 12.08 -11.16 11.24
CA ALA A 174 11.94 -10.24 10.13
C ALA A 174 10.52 -9.65 10.02
N ARG A 175 9.48 -10.44 10.30
CA ARG A 175 8.09 -9.99 10.34
C ARG A 175 7.87 -8.90 11.40
N ARG A 176 8.44 -9.06 12.59
CA ARG A 176 8.34 -8.06 13.67
C ARG A 176 9.07 -6.78 13.30
N GLU A 177 10.26 -6.87 12.76
CA GLU A 177 11.04 -5.71 12.34
C GLU A 177 10.34 -4.96 11.20
N LEU A 178 9.87 -5.67 10.19
CA LEU A 178 9.14 -5.12 9.07
C LEU A 178 7.86 -4.41 9.54
N SER A 179 7.06 -5.06 10.40
CA SER A 179 5.83 -4.49 10.94
C SER A 179 6.08 -3.21 11.76
N ARG A 180 7.23 -3.10 12.44
CA ARG A 180 7.63 -1.85 13.12
C ARG A 180 7.92 -0.71 12.14
N VAL A 181 8.56 -1.04 11.01
CA VAL A 181 8.93 -0.04 9.98
C VAL A 181 7.71 0.46 9.23
N ILE A 182 6.87 -0.47 8.77
CA ILE A 182 5.68 -0.11 7.96
C ILE A 182 4.46 0.25 8.81
N LYS A 183 4.51 0.04 10.13
CA LYS A 183 3.44 0.30 11.11
C LYS A 183 2.13 -0.44 10.84
N VAL A 184 2.20 -1.53 10.12
CA VAL A 184 1.09 -2.47 9.88
C VAL A 184 1.63 -3.90 9.98
N GLY A 185 0.75 -4.87 10.22
CA GLY A 185 1.16 -6.28 10.25
C GLY A 185 1.60 -6.74 8.86
N ALA A 186 2.82 -7.25 8.74
CA ALA A 186 3.29 -7.87 7.52
C ALA A 186 3.11 -9.39 7.58
N ARG A 187 2.53 -9.98 6.54
CA ARG A 187 2.28 -11.42 6.40
C ARG A 187 2.67 -11.90 5.01
N PRO A 188 3.97 -11.85 4.66
CA PRO A 188 4.45 -12.39 3.40
C PRO A 188 4.21 -13.90 3.33
N LEU A 189 3.93 -14.41 2.14
CA LEU A 189 3.93 -15.84 1.85
C LEU A 189 5.26 -16.24 1.20
N THR A 190 5.53 -17.53 1.05
CA THR A 190 6.58 -18.01 0.14
C THR A 190 6.10 -17.89 -1.31
N LEU A 191 6.97 -18.11 -2.28
CA LEU A 191 6.57 -18.14 -3.69
C LEU A 191 5.49 -19.22 -3.92
N GLU A 192 5.68 -20.40 -3.34
CA GLU A 192 4.71 -21.50 -3.41
C GLU A 192 3.37 -21.08 -2.79
N GLY A 193 3.40 -20.42 -1.62
CA GLY A 193 2.17 -19.95 -0.97
C GLY A 193 1.43 -18.89 -1.79
N TRP A 194 2.14 -17.98 -2.48
CA TRP A 194 1.52 -17.03 -3.42
C TRP A 194 0.91 -17.76 -4.62
N THR A 195 1.63 -18.72 -5.21
CA THR A 195 1.16 -19.53 -6.34
C THR A 195 -0.08 -20.35 -5.98
N GLU A 196 -0.06 -20.98 -4.80
CA GLU A 196 -1.20 -21.76 -4.29
C GLU A 196 -2.44 -20.88 -4.06
N LEU A 197 -2.26 -19.70 -3.45
CA LEU A 197 -3.33 -18.73 -3.27
C LEU A 197 -3.97 -18.31 -4.60
N LEU A 198 -3.16 -18.02 -5.61
CA LEU A 198 -3.65 -17.68 -6.95
C LEU A 198 -4.41 -18.85 -7.59
N ALA A 199 -3.86 -20.07 -7.49
CA ALA A 199 -4.45 -21.28 -8.05
C ALA A 199 -5.82 -21.62 -7.44
N THR A 200 -6.05 -21.36 -6.15
CA THR A 200 -7.37 -21.57 -5.50
C THR A 200 -8.47 -20.71 -6.12
N HIS A 201 -8.12 -19.64 -6.84
CA HIS A 201 -9.05 -18.76 -7.53
C HIS A 201 -8.97 -18.87 -9.06
N GLY A 202 -8.39 -19.98 -9.59
CA GLY A 202 -8.32 -20.26 -11.01
C GLY A 202 -7.30 -19.40 -11.79
N LEU A 203 -6.34 -18.80 -11.09
CA LEU A 203 -5.26 -18.03 -11.68
C LEU A 203 -3.97 -18.86 -11.72
N GLU A 204 -3.37 -18.99 -12.89
CA GLU A 204 -2.10 -19.70 -13.08
C GLU A 204 -0.93 -18.72 -13.06
N ALA A 205 0.13 -19.04 -12.32
CA ALA A 205 1.33 -18.21 -12.26
C ALA A 205 2.25 -18.51 -13.46
N GLU A 206 2.25 -17.64 -14.46
CA GLU A 206 3.04 -17.80 -15.68
C GLU A 206 4.49 -17.29 -15.54
N TRP A 207 4.70 -16.29 -14.67
CA TRP A 207 6.00 -15.66 -14.54
C TRP A 207 6.23 -15.13 -13.12
N HIS A 208 7.47 -15.17 -12.67
CA HIS A 208 7.90 -14.50 -11.45
C HIS A 208 9.34 -13.98 -11.57
N ASP A 209 9.66 -12.93 -10.84
CA ASP A 209 11.01 -12.42 -10.59
C ASP A 209 11.11 -11.94 -9.14
N ARG A 210 12.32 -11.71 -8.67
CA ARG A 210 12.57 -11.30 -7.28
C ARG A 210 13.66 -10.25 -7.18
N ALA A 211 13.55 -9.40 -6.18
CA ALA A 211 14.56 -8.42 -5.83
C ALA A 211 14.71 -8.33 -4.30
N PRO A 212 15.93 -8.04 -3.80
CA PRO A 212 16.12 -7.84 -2.37
C PRO A 212 15.32 -6.65 -1.84
N LEU A 213 14.90 -6.76 -0.58
CA LEU A 213 14.15 -5.73 0.11
C LEU A 213 15.07 -4.62 0.64
N HIS A 214 15.12 -3.47 -0.02
CA HIS A 214 15.97 -2.33 0.32
C HIS A 214 15.18 -1.01 0.36
N LEU A 215 14.14 -0.94 1.21
CA LEU A 215 13.17 0.17 1.20
C LEU A 215 13.74 1.55 1.52
N LEU A 216 14.74 1.63 2.38
CA LEU A 216 15.26 2.89 2.94
C LEU A 216 16.75 3.12 2.67
N GLU A 217 17.39 2.30 1.87
CA GLU A 217 18.78 2.55 1.49
C GLU A 217 18.89 3.84 0.67
N PRO A 218 19.88 4.73 0.96
CA PRO A 218 20.02 6.00 0.27
C PRO A 218 20.13 5.88 -1.25
N ARG A 219 20.87 4.87 -1.74
CA ARG A 219 21.00 4.60 -3.17
C ARG A 219 19.66 4.23 -3.80
N ARG A 220 18.83 3.49 -3.06
CA ARG A 220 17.49 3.09 -3.52
C ARG A 220 16.53 4.27 -3.58
N ILE A 221 16.56 5.15 -2.57
CA ILE A 221 15.74 6.37 -2.57
C ILE A 221 16.10 7.24 -3.77
N VAL A 222 17.38 7.39 -4.09
CA VAL A 222 17.81 8.16 -5.28
C VAL A 222 17.36 7.47 -6.58
N SER A 223 17.46 6.14 -6.66
CA SER A 223 17.02 5.39 -7.84
C SER A 223 15.51 5.48 -8.06
N ASP A 224 14.71 5.42 -6.99
CA ASP A 224 13.25 5.40 -7.06
C ASP A 224 12.64 6.81 -7.26
N GLU A 225 13.17 7.81 -6.56
CA GLU A 225 12.61 9.17 -6.52
C GLU A 225 13.38 10.18 -7.37
N GLY A 226 14.55 9.81 -7.86
CA GLY A 226 15.52 10.73 -8.49
C GLY A 226 16.23 11.63 -7.47
N LEU A 227 17.25 12.37 -7.90
CA LEU A 227 18.05 13.22 -7.01
C LEU A 227 17.19 14.27 -6.27
N TRP A 228 16.30 14.97 -6.97
CA TRP A 228 15.46 16.00 -6.39
C TRP A 228 14.40 15.43 -5.44
N GLY A 229 13.82 14.28 -5.77
CA GLY A 229 12.90 13.56 -4.90
C GLY A 229 13.60 13.09 -3.62
N ALA A 230 14.80 12.55 -3.73
CA ALA A 230 15.61 12.13 -2.59
C ALA A 230 15.97 13.32 -1.68
N LEU A 231 16.40 14.45 -2.23
CA LEU A 231 16.68 15.66 -1.47
C LEU A 231 15.43 16.16 -0.73
N ARG A 232 14.28 16.17 -1.38
CA ARG A 232 13.00 16.54 -0.77
C ARG A 232 12.63 15.59 0.37
N PHE A 233 12.77 14.29 0.16
CA PHE A 233 12.52 13.29 1.18
C PHE A 233 13.39 13.50 2.43
N TRP A 234 14.71 13.66 2.26
CA TRP A 234 15.64 13.89 3.36
C TRP A 234 15.39 15.23 4.10
N ASN A 235 15.06 16.30 3.36
CA ASN A 235 14.71 17.57 3.97
C ASN A 235 13.42 17.48 4.80
N ASN A 236 12.40 16.79 4.28
CA ASN A 236 11.15 16.57 5.01
C ASN A 236 11.33 15.64 6.21
N ALA A 237 12.15 14.60 6.08
CA ALA A 237 12.45 13.66 7.17
C ALA A 237 13.14 14.36 8.37
N ARG A 238 14.03 15.32 8.12
CA ARG A 238 14.69 16.13 9.17
C ARG A 238 13.72 17.05 9.94
N ARG A 239 12.56 17.35 9.38
CA ARG A 239 11.52 18.20 10.00
C ARG A 239 10.52 17.41 10.85
N LEU A 240 10.59 16.09 10.84
CA LEU A 240 9.76 15.27 11.73
C LEU A 240 10.20 15.48 13.19
N PRO A 241 9.27 15.71 14.12
CA PRO A 241 9.60 15.73 15.54
C PRO A 241 10.17 14.36 15.95
N ALA A 242 11.25 14.37 16.72
CA ALA A 242 11.81 13.14 17.30
C ALA A 242 10.71 12.40 18.09
N PRO A 243 10.65 11.05 18.01
CA PRO A 243 9.71 10.31 18.83
C PRO A 243 9.96 10.65 20.29
N ALA A 244 8.91 11.03 21.03
CA ALA A 244 9.00 11.31 22.45
C ALA A 244 9.56 10.07 23.16
N THR A 245 10.80 10.12 23.57
CA THR A 245 11.41 9.11 24.43
C THR A 245 10.71 9.20 25.77
N GLY A 246 9.76 8.29 26.01
CA GLY A 246 9.12 8.16 27.32
C GLY A 246 10.18 7.81 28.34
N SER A 247 10.67 8.81 29.08
CA SER A 247 11.46 8.60 30.26
C SER A 247 10.59 7.90 31.30
N ARG A 248 10.71 6.59 31.39
CA ARG A 248 10.24 5.87 32.58
C ARG A 248 11.10 6.34 33.75
N ARG A 249 10.62 7.31 34.51
CA ARG A 249 11.15 7.57 35.85
C ARG A 249 10.88 6.32 36.66
N CYS A 250 11.95 5.58 36.95
CA CYS A 250 11.95 4.54 37.95
C CYS A 250 11.75 5.24 39.27
N GLY A 251 10.54 5.18 39.81
CA GLY A 251 10.26 5.62 41.20
C GLY A 251 11.02 4.71 42.15
N ARG A 252 12.04 5.27 42.78
CA ARG A 252 12.68 4.66 43.95
C ARG A 252 11.73 4.84 45.13
N ASP A 253 10.98 3.79 45.45
CA ASP A 253 10.29 3.70 46.73
C ASP A 253 11.34 3.47 47.82
N SER A 254 11.62 4.53 48.52
CA SER A 254 12.30 4.49 49.83
C SER A 254 11.24 4.39 50.91
N SER A 255 10.89 3.21 51.36
CA SER A 255 10.22 3.03 52.63
C SER A 255 11.27 2.59 53.66
N SER A 256 11.68 3.56 54.41
CA SER A 256 12.44 3.38 55.66
C SER A 256 11.52 2.88 56.79
N ARG A 257 11.98 1.87 57.48
CA ARG A 257 12.06 1.70 58.96
C ARG A 257 10.97 2.30 59.82
N GLY A 258 10.53 1.47 60.73
CA GLY A 258 9.98 1.92 61.99
C GLY A 258 9.41 0.78 62.82
N ASN A 259 10.20 0.33 63.81
CA ASN A 259 9.88 -0.42 65.01
C ASN A 259 9.07 -1.72 64.93
#